data_f74334c1f7f71f143917f53bf7175f5b
#
_entry.id   f74334c1f7f71f143917f53bf7175f5b
#
_cell.length_a   1.000
_cell.length_b   1.000
_cell.length_c   1.000
_cell.angle_alpha   90.00
_cell.angle_beta   90.00
_cell.angle_gamma   90.00
#
_symmetry.space_group_name_H-M   'P 1'
#
loop_
_entity.id
_entity.type
_entity.pdbx_description
1 polymer ?
#
loop_
_entity_poly.entity_id
_entity_poly.type
_entity_poly.pdbx_seq_one_letter_code
_entity_poly.pdbx_strand_id
1 'polypeptide(L)'
;MSTRKENEPLTRLERLAGPARWVNDELIQDLKLDSHPELSRRLRSGYIGLTTLGYPLRFRNLKVRELPPKLSWVTLYGSSSDLPKWFVSESKKSAPVRFEPYGAVLRADGLGHIATKELYRDFELQLYIRGAQHHNGGVLFRSAGKGLEDPRRYEIQLHDVPEAHFPTGSLYFHKRSRYLHIEPEKWFLLQLAAKGKHCWVRIDGETVLEHDELKDVEPGHIELQAHQAGRWLEFKQVLLRPL
;
A
#
# COMPACT_ATOMS: atom_id res chain seq x y z
N MET A 1 37.07 25.59 -14.47
CA MET A 1 35.60 25.72 -14.37
C MET A 1 34.98 24.98 -15.54
N SER A 2 34.57 23.74 -15.33
CA SER A 2 33.90 22.94 -16.38
C SER A 2 32.43 23.28 -16.34
N THR A 3 31.93 23.96 -17.36
CA THR A 3 30.50 24.22 -17.56
C THR A 3 29.84 22.94 -18.03
N ARG A 4 29.13 22.28 -17.13
CA ARG A 4 28.29 21.13 -17.46
C ARG A 4 27.22 21.58 -18.48
N LYS A 5 27.16 20.90 -19.63
CA LYS A 5 26.15 21.16 -20.66
C LYS A 5 24.77 20.88 -20.07
N GLU A 6 23.86 21.83 -20.17
CA GLU A 6 22.48 21.77 -19.59
C GLU A 6 21.63 20.58 -20.08
N ASN A 7 22.07 19.78 -21.02
CA ASN A 7 21.34 18.72 -21.70
C ASN A 7 21.95 17.32 -21.57
N GLU A 8 22.91 17.08 -20.68
CA GLU A 8 23.34 15.71 -20.45
C GLU A 8 22.25 14.96 -19.69
N PRO A 9 21.76 13.82 -20.24
CA PRO A 9 20.75 13.02 -19.55
C PRO A 9 21.34 12.53 -18.22
N LEU A 10 20.53 12.57 -17.17
CA LEU A 10 20.88 12.10 -15.81
C LEU A 10 21.05 10.57 -15.77
N THR A 11 21.65 9.96 -16.80
CA THR A 11 21.87 8.51 -16.95
C THR A 11 22.66 7.92 -15.78
N ARG A 12 23.43 8.74 -15.06
CA ARG A 12 24.18 8.30 -13.90
C ARG A 12 23.30 8.14 -12.64
N LEU A 13 22.28 8.98 -12.49
CA LEU A 13 21.30 8.87 -11.41
C LEU A 13 20.32 7.72 -11.64
N GLU A 14 20.04 7.36 -12.89
CA GLU A 14 19.17 6.24 -13.25
C GLU A 14 19.81 4.87 -12.94
N ARG A 15 21.14 4.82 -12.82
CA ARG A 15 21.87 3.59 -12.44
C ARG A 15 22.00 3.39 -10.94
N LEU A 16 21.65 4.40 -10.13
CA LEU A 16 21.77 4.32 -8.68
C LEU A 16 20.45 3.75 -8.11
N ALA A 17 20.54 2.58 -7.52
CA ALA A 17 19.42 1.90 -6.89
C ALA A 17 18.98 2.54 -5.56
N GLY A 18 19.44 3.75 -5.25
CA GLY A 18 19.18 4.43 -3.99
C GLY A 18 19.46 5.94 -4.02
N PRO A 19 19.21 6.65 -2.91
CA PRO A 19 19.49 8.07 -2.81
C PRO A 19 21.02 8.31 -2.84
N ALA A 20 21.49 8.95 -3.90
CA ALA A 20 22.86 9.42 -4.02
C ALA A 20 22.93 10.91 -3.70
N ARG A 21 24.00 11.33 -3.04
CA ARG A 21 24.28 12.72 -2.74
C ARG A 21 25.55 13.17 -3.45
N TRP A 22 25.41 14.25 -4.18
CA TRP A 22 26.49 14.86 -4.95
C TRP A 22 26.70 16.29 -4.48
N VAL A 23 27.96 16.68 -4.29
CA VAL A 23 28.34 18.06 -4.01
C VAL A 23 29.43 18.43 -5.00
N ASN A 24 29.24 19.53 -5.75
CA ASN A 24 30.18 20.01 -6.79
C ASN A 24 30.58 18.89 -7.77
N ASP A 25 29.59 18.08 -8.23
CA ASP A 25 29.81 16.94 -9.14
C ASP A 25 30.63 15.78 -8.54
N GLU A 26 30.92 15.78 -7.25
CA GLU A 26 31.53 14.69 -6.53
C GLU A 26 30.49 13.88 -5.76
N LEU A 27 30.53 12.56 -5.94
CA LEU A 27 29.63 11.64 -5.21
C LEU A 27 30.10 11.48 -3.77
N ILE A 28 29.33 12.03 -2.83
CA ILE A 28 29.65 11.94 -1.40
C ILE A 28 29.01 10.75 -0.74
N GLN A 29 27.80 10.39 -1.17
CA GLN A 29 27.05 9.30 -0.57
C GLN A 29 26.24 8.56 -1.63
N ASP A 30 26.35 7.24 -1.65
CA ASP A 30 25.53 6.33 -2.43
C ASP A 30 24.92 5.29 -1.49
N LEU A 31 23.62 5.39 -1.28
CA LEU A 31 22.88 4.45 -0.43
C LEU A 31 22.02 3.54 -1.32
N LYS A 32 22.32 2.26 -1.29
CA LYS A 32 21.43 1.25 -1.89
C LYS A 32 20.28 1.01 -0.94
N LEU A 33 19.08 1.46 -1.31
CA LEU A 33 17.87 1.30 -0.49
C LEU A 33 17.63 -0.15 -0.07
N ASP A 34 17.90 -1.10 -0.97
CA ASP A 34 17.68 -2.52 -0.73
C ASP A 34 18.65 -3.13 0.30
N SER A 35 19.81 -2.47 0.54
CA SER A 35 20.78 -2.90 1.55
C SER A 35 20.54 -2.31 2.94
N HIS A 36 19.59 -1.38 3.07
CA HIS A 36 19.24 -0.73 4.32
C HIS A 36 17.77 -0.99 4.66
N PRO A 37 17.47 -1.95 5.56
CA PRO A 37 16.09 -2.31 5.91
C PRO A 37 15.22 -1.12 6.32
N GLU A 38 15.78 -0.16 7.05
CA GLU A 38 15.06 1.06 7.46
C GLU A 38 14.70 1.98 6.29
N LEU A 39 15.54 2.04 5.24
CA LEU A 39 15.29 2.88 4.07
C LEU A 39 14.43 2.18 3.03
N SER A 40 14.57 0.86 2.89
CA SER A 40 13.79 0.06 1.95
C SER A 40 12.28 0.10 2.25
N ARG A 41 11.94 0.41 3.50
CA ARG A 41 10.58 0.42 4.04
C ARG A 41 9.99 1.82 4.23
N ARG A 42 10.63 2.88 3.73
CA ARG A 42 10.12 4.26 3.81
C ARG A 42 8.97 4.51 2.83
N LEU A 43 8.15 5.49 3.14
CA LEU A 43 7.11 5.98 2.22
C LEU A 43 7.71 6.29 0.84
N ARG A 44 6.97 5.93 -0.19
CA ARG A 44 7.34 6.22 -1.59
C ARG A 44 6.95 7.63 -2.02
N SER A 45 6.11 8.30 -1.25
CA SER A 45 5.72 9.70 -1.41
C SER A 45 5.89 10.44 -0.10
N GLY A 46 6.23 11.72 -0.17
CA GLY A 46 6.43 12.55 1.00
C GLY A 46 6.83 13.97 0.63
N TYR A 47 7.09 14.77 1.64
CA TYR A 47 7.53 16.16 1.46
C TYR A 47 9.05 16.24 1.28
N ILE A 48 9.50 17.21 0.50
CA ILE A 48 10.91 17.61 0.43
C ILE A 48 11.09 18.75 1.43
N GLY A 49 11.88 18.50 2.48
CA GLY A 49 12.18 19.48 3.51
C GLY A 49 13.55 20.14 3.28
N LEU A 50 13.63 21.43 3.51
CA LEU A 50 14.88 22.17 3.59
C LEU A 50 15.09 22.58 5.03
N THR A 51 16.19 22.16 5.63
CA THR A 51 16.51 22.43 7.03
C THR A 51 17.67 23.41 7.17
N THR A 52 17.59 24.24 8.20
CA THR A 52 18.70 25.05 8.67
C THR A 52 18.96 24.72 10.15
N LEU A 53 20.22 24.76 10.56
CA LEU A 53 20.63 24.51 11.94
C LEU A 53 20.94 25.82 12.69
N GLY A 54 20.13 26.86 12.48
CA GLY A 54 20.31 28.16 13.14
C GLY A 54 21.24 29.11 12.41
N TYR A 55 21.80 28.72 11.26
CA TYR A 55 22.64 29.57 10.42
C TYR A 55 21.86 30.09 9.21
N PRO A 56 22.12 31.32 8.72
CA PRO A 56 21.47 31.84 7.53
C PRO A 56 21.91 31.02 6.29
N LEU A 57 20.97 30.31 5.67
CA LEU A 57 21.15 29.58 4.44
C LEU A 57 20.27 30.17 3.34
N ARG A 58 20.76 30.18 2.13
CA ARG A 58 20.00 30.58 0.96
C ARG A 58 19.98 29.43 -0.05
N PHE A 59 18.78 29.10 -0.51
CA PHE A 59 18.56 28.08 -1.54
C PHE A 59 18.13 28.77 -2.83
N ARG A 60 18.63 28.31 -3.97
CA ARG A 60 18.24 28.80 -5.29
C ARG A 60 18.19 27.67 -6.30
N ASN A 61 17.44 27.88 -7.38
CA ASN A 61 17.37 26.96 -8.52
C ASN A 61 16.98 25.52 -8.10
N LEU A 62 16.07 25.39 -7.12
CA LEU A 62 15.54 24.11 -6.72
C LEU A 62 14.76 23.50 -7.89
N LYS A 63 15.15 22.30 -8.28
CA LYS A 63 14.48 21.55 -9.34
C LYS A 63 14.16 20.15 -8.82
N VAL A 64 12.98 19.65 -9.13
CA VAL A 64 12.56 18.26 -8.87
C VAL A 64 12.32 17.59 -10.21
N ARG A 65 12.82 16.38 -10.35
CA ARG A 65 12.51 15.51 -11.46
C ARG A 65 12.01 14.19 -10.91
N GLU A 66 10.81 13.81 -11.27
CA GLU A 66 10.30 12.48 -11.01
C GLU A 66 10.99 11.49 -11.96
N LEU A 67 11.58 10.43 -11.40
CA LEU A 67 12.17 9.36 -12.18
C LEU A 67 11.09 8.32 -12.50
N PRO A 68 11.05 7.79 -13.73
CA PRO A 68 10.12 6.72 -14.06
C PRO A 68 10.37 5.53 -13.12
N PRO A 69 9.32 4.94 -12.57
CA PRO A 69 9.45 3.77 -11.73
C PRO A 69 10.05 2.61 -12.53
N LYS A 70 10.95 1.83 -11.91
CA LYS A 70 11.51 0.62 -12.55
C LYS A 70 10.41 -0.39 -12.91
N LEU A 71 9.35 -0.43 -12.10
CA LEU A 71 8.14 -1.21 -12.33
C LEU A 71 6.94 -0.27 -12.19
N SER A 72 6.07 -0.30 -13.17
CA SER A 72 4.90 0.58 -13.21
C SER A 72 3.84 0.11 -12.22
N TRP A 73 3.19 1.07 -11.56
CA TRP A 73 1.99 0.81 -10.79
C TRP A 73 0.81 0.49 -11.71
N VAL A 74 0.10 -0.55 -11.40
CA VAL A 74 -1.17 -0.93 -12.02
C VAL A 74 -2.29 -0.36 -11.16
N THR A 75 -3.20 0.40 -11.77
CA THR A 75 -4.41 0.85 -11.10
C THR A 75 -5.41 -0.29 -11.06
N LEU A 76 -5.67 -0.83 -9.87
CA LEU A 76 -6.72 -1.82 -9.65
C LEU A 76 -8.08 -1.13 -9.51
N TYR A 77 -8.12 0.00 -8.79
CA TYR A 77 -9.30 0.86 -8.69
C TYR A 77 -8.90 2.33 -8.55
N GLY A 78 -9.33 3.16 -9.48
CA GLY A 78 -9.19 4.62 -9.48
C GLY A 78 -10.50 5.32 -9.84
N SER A 79 -11.42 4.59 -10.50
CA SER A 79 -12.75 5.06 -10.87
C SER A 79 -13.69 3.89 -11.17
N SER A 80 -14.96 4.18 -11.42
CA SER A 80 -15.96 3.17 -11.81
C SER A 80 -15.59 2.37 -13.07
N SER A 81 -14.76 2.94 -13.97
CA SER A 81 -14.27 2.25 -15.17
C SER A 81 -13.38 1.05 -14.86
N ASP A 82 -12.87 0.94 -13.63
CA ASP A 82 -12.05 -0.18 -13.18
C ASP A 82 -12.85 -1.35 -12.60
N LEU A 83 -14.15 -1.19 -12.35
CA LEU A 83 -15.00 -2.27 -11.83
C LEU A 83 -14.97 -3.55 -12.68
N PRO A 84 -14.87 -3.51 -14.02
CA PRO A 84 -14.74 -4.72 -14.81
C PRO A 84 -13.49 -5.57 -14.50
N LYS A 85 -12.50 -5.04 -13.80
CA LYS A 85 -11.32 -5.78 -13.30
C LYS A 85 -11.63 -6.66 -12.09
N TRP A 86 -12.83 -6.53 -11.52
CA TRP A 86 -13.24 -7.16 -10.28
C TRP A 86 -14.45 -8.07 -10.50
N PHE A 87 -14.67 -9.00 -9.57
CA PHE A 87 -15.89 -9.81 -9.46
C PHE A 87 -16.25 -10.00 -7.99
N VAL A 88 -17.52 -10.21 -7.68
CA VAL A 88 -17.98 -10.53 -6.32
C VAL A 88 -17.62 -11.98 -6.03
N SER A 89 -16.69 -12.23 -5.12
CA SER A 89 -16.23 -13.58 -4.74
C SER A 89 -17.08 -14.18 -3.60
N GLU A 90 -17.69 -13.34 -2.78
CA GLU A 90 -18.63 -13.77 -1.74
C GLU A 90 -19.69 -12.69 -1.48
N SER A 91 -20.92 -13.13 -1.23
CA SER A 91 -22.01 -12.28 -0.75
C SER A 91 -23.02 -13.09 0.06
N LYS A 92 -23.28 -12.69 1.29
CA LYS A 92 -24.25 -13.40 2.17
C LYS A 92 -25.66 -12.91 1.90
N LYS A 93 -26.59 -13.84 1.70
CA LYS A 93 -28.01 -13.54 1.40
C LYS A 93 -28.70 -12.70 2.49
N SER A 94 -28.32 -12.89 3.76
CA SER A 94 -28.90 -12.17 4.91
C SER A 94 -28.48 -10.70 5.00
N ALA A 95 -27.32 -10.36 4.44
CA ALA A 95 -26.76 -9.01 4.42
C ALA A 95 -25.90 -8.86 3.16
N PRO A 96 -26.51 -8.82 1.96
CA PRO A 96 -25.76 -8.85 0.71
C PRO A 96 -24.81 -7.66 0.62
N VAL A 97 -23.56 -7.96 0.25
CA VAL A 97 -22.56 -6.91 0.06
C VAL A 97 -22.88 -6.10 -1.18
N ARG A 98 -22.70 -4.80 -1.07
CA ARG A 98 -22.76 -3.84 -2.17
C ARG A 98 -21.42 -3.15 -2.30
N PHE A 99 -20.88 -3.14 -3.52
CA PHE A 99 -19.71 -2.39 -3.90
C PHE A 99 -20.14 -1.27 -4.85
N GLU A 100 -20.32 -0.09 -4.31
CA GLU A 100 -20.88 1.06 -5.04
C GLU A 100 -19.77 2.04 -5.39
N PRO A 101 -19.56 2.35 -6.69
CA PRO A 101 -18.63 3.38 -7.10
C PRO A 101 -19.22 4.76 -6.78
N TYR A 102 -18.44 5.59 -6.12
CA TYR A 102 -18.76 6.97 -5.83
C TYR A 102 -17.60 7.87 -6.28
N GLY A 103 -17.64 8.31 -7.53
CA GLY A 103 -16.52 9.00 -8.16
C GLY A 103 -15.25 8.13 -8.17
N ALA A 104 -14.18 8.61 -7.55
CA ALA A 104 -12.93 7.87 -7.40
C ALA A 104 -12.91 6.94 -6.17
N VAL A 105 -14.02 6.81 -5.45
CA VAL A 105 -14.17 6.01 -4.23
C VAL A 105 -15.03 4.79 -4.52
N LEU A 106 -14.63 3.65 -4.00
CA LEU A 106 -15.41 2.41 -3.96
C LEU A 106 -15.92 2.22 -2.53
N ARG A 107 -17.22 2.29 -2.33
CA ARG A 107 -17.85 2.03 -1.04
C ARG A 107 -18.31 0.58 -0.96
N ALA A 108 -17.96 -0.09 0.12
CA ALA A 108 -18.38 -1.44 0.45
C ALA A 108 -19.26 -1.42 1.70
N ASP A 109 -20.43 -2.05 1.64
CA ASP A 109 -21.37 -2.21 2.76
C ASP A 109 -22.07 -3.56 2.67
N GLY A 110 -22.33 -4.19 3.80
CA GLY A 110 -22.91 -5.55 3.86
C GLY A 110 -21.88 -6.59 4.28
N LEU A 111 -22.10 -7.85 3.87
CA LEU A 111 -21.20 -8.97 4.19
C LEU A 111 -20.79 -9.70 2.92
N GLY A 112 -19.53 -9.57 2.55
CA GLY A 112 -18.97 -10.24 1.38
C GLY A 112 -17.70 -9.61 0.87
N HIS A 113 -17.24 -10.08 -0.28
CA HIS A 113 -15.95 -9.76 -0.88
C HIS A 113 -16.07 -9.44 -2.36
N ILE A 114 -15.20 -8.56 -2.83
CA ILE A 114 -14.90 -8.35 -4.25
C ILE A 114 -13.44 -8.70 -4.48
N ALA A 115 -13.15 -9.45 -5.54
CA ALA A 115 -11.82 -9.95 -5.89
C ALA A 115 -11.36 -9.42 -7.25
N THR A 116 -10.07 -9.19 -7.41
CA THR A 116 -9.48 -8.89 -8.73
C THR A 116 -9.62 -10.11 -9.66
N LYS A 117 -9.80 -9.89 -10.96
CA LYS A 117 -9.75 -10.99 -11.95
C LYS A 117 -8.33 -11.52 -12.15
N GLU A 118 -7.36 -10.63 -12.10
CA GLU A 118 -5.94 -10.96 -12.22
C GLU A 118 -5.39 -11.53 -10.91
N LEU A 119 -4.34 -12.36 -11.02
CA LEU A 119 -3.65 -13.01 -9.90
C LEU A 119 -2.28 -12.38 -9.68
N TYR A 120 -1.91 -12.23 -8.41
CA TYR A 120 -0.64 -11.62 -8.00
C TYR A 120 0.09 -12.52 -7.02
N ARG A 121 1.40 -12.72 -7.22
CA ARG A 121 2.26 -13.52 -6.33
C ARG A 121 3.07 -12.62 -5.40
N ASP A 122 4.00 -11.88 -5.98
CA ASP A 122 4.88 -10.94 -5.30
C ASP A 122 4.53 -9.53 -5.74
N PHE A 123 4.22 -8.66 -4.78
CA PHE A 123 3.70 -7.33 -5.10
C PHE A 123 3.90 -6.34 -3.95
N GLU A 124 3.83 -5.06 -4.27
CA GLU A 124 3.47 -3.99 -3.35
C GLU A 124 2.06 -3.50 -3.71
N LEU A 125 1.21 -3.37 -2.71
CA LEU A 125 -0.14 -2.82 -2.80
C LEU A 125 -0.23 -1.57 -1.94
N GLN A 126 -0.85 -0.51 -2.44
CA GLN A 126 -1.20 0.64 -1.65
C GLN A 126 -2.62 1.10 -1.95
N LEU A 127 -3.33 1.52 -0.92
CA LEU A 127 -4.68 2.03 -1.06
C LEU A 127 -5.02 2.95 0.12
N TYR A 128 -5.85 3.96 -0.14
CA TYR A 128 -6.45 4.73 0.93
C TYR A 128 -7.75 4.08 1.38
N ILE A 129 -7.92 4.02 2.69
CA ILE A 129 -9.07 3.41 3.35
C ILE A 129 -9.66 4.39 4.34
N ARG A 130 -10.97 4.43 4.45
CA ARG A 130 -11.70 4.96 5.60
C ARG A 130 -12.92 4.10 5.90
N GLY A 131 -13.37 4.09 7.12
CA GLY A 131 -14.52 3.28 7.52
C GLY A 131 -15.40 3.98 8.54
N ALA A 132 -16.65 3.53 8.63
CA ALA A 132 -17.54 3.90 9.72
C ALA A 132 -16.91 3.54 11.07
N GLN A 133 -17.34 4.20 12.12
CA GLN A 133 -16.93 3.83 13.48
C GLN A 133 -17.19 2.34 13.75
N HIS A 134 -16.23 1.65 14.34
CA HIS A 134 -16.25 0.20 14.61
C HIS A 134 -16.45 -0.65 13.33
N HIS A 135 -15.88 -0.18 12.21
CA HIS A 135 -15.88 -0.99 10.99
C HIS A 135 -15.13 -2.31 11.20
N ASN A 136 -15.49 -3.29 10.39
CA ASN A 136 -14.81 -4.56 10.28
C ASN A 136 -14.77 -4.98 8.81
N GLY A 137 -13.63 -5.48 8.37
CA GLY A 137 -13.39 -5.95 7.02
C GLY A 137 -11.93 -6.30 6.84
N GLY A 138 -11.50 -6.41 5.59
CA GLY A 138 -10.13 -6.82 5.30
C GLY A 138 -9.67 -6.51 3.89
N VAL A 139 -8.35 -6.57 3.73
CA VAL A 139 -7.66 -6.63 2.44
C VAL A 139 -7.02 -8.00 2.36
N LEU A 140 -7.55 -8.86 1.49
CA LEU A 140 -7.04 -10.22 1.34
C LEU A 140 -6.05 -10.28 0.17
N PHE A 141 -5.11 -11.20 0.27
CA PHE A 141 -4.13 -11.44 -0.78
C PHE A 141 -3.79 -12.92 -0.90
N ARG A 142 -3.31 -13.30 -2.08
CA ARG A 142 -3.05 -14.71 -2.45
C ARG A 142 -4.26 -15.60 -2.21
N SER A 143 -5.46 -15.04 -2.40
CA SER A 143 -6.73 -15.73 -2.23
C SER A 143 -7.08 -16.54 -3.47
N ALA A 144 -7.81 -17.67 -3.31
CA ALA A 144 -8.38 -18.41 -4.43
C ALA A 144 -9.70 -17.82 -4.94
N GLY A 145 -10.15 -16.66 -4.42
CA GLY A 145 -11.37 -16.00 -4.87
C GLY A 145 -12.65 -16.68 -4.39
N LYS A 146 -12.59 -17.34 -3.23
CA LYS A 146 -13.73 -18.07 -2.63
C LYS A 146 -14.24 -17.43 -1.33
N GLY A 147 -13.84 -16.18 -1.08
CA GLY A 147 -14.23 -15.45 0.12
C GLY A 147 -13.79 -16.15 1.41
N LEU A 148 -14.68 -16.20 2.40
CA LEU A 148 -14.39 -16.79 3.71
C LEU A 148 -14.14 -18.31 3.68
N GLU A 149 -14.57 -19.00 2.64
CA GLU A 149 -14.38 -20.45 2.48
C GLU A 149 -13.00 -20.80 1.86
N ASP A 150 -12.20 -19.79 1.53
CA ASP A 150 -10.90 -20.00 0.93
C ASP A 150 -9.84 -20.40 1.99
N PRO A 151 -9.31 -21.63 1.94
CA PRO A 151 -8.26 -22.06 2.85
C PRO A 151 -6.89 -21.43 2.53
N ARG A 152 -6.73 -20.84 1.34
CA ARG A 152 -5.48 -20.27 0.84
C ARG A 152 -5.55 -18.75 0.80
N ARG A 153 -5.97 -18.10 1.86
CA ARG A 153 -6.01 -16.65 1.93
C ARG A 153 -5.18 -16.12 3.08
N TYR A 154 -4.61 -14.96 2.86
CA TYR A 154 -4.11 -14.10 3.93
C TYR A 154 -4.96 -12.85 3.97
N GLU A 155 -5.25 -12.37 5.15
CA GLU A 155 -6.08 -11.19 5.36
C GLU A 155 -5.35 -10.17 6.23
N ILE A 156 -5.22 -8.96 5.71
CA ILE A 156 -4.86 -7.81 6.51
C ILE A 156 -6.15 -7.22 7.07
N GLN A 157 -6.30 -7.37 8.38
CA GLN A 157 -7.50 -6.96 9.11
C GLN A 157 -7.71 -5.45 9.07
N LEU A 158 -8.95 -5.05 8.90
CA LEU A 158 -9.44 -3.68 9.04
C LEU A 158 -10.49 -3.65 10.17
N HIS A 159 -10.04 -3.40 11.40
CA HIS A 159 -10.91 -3.41 12.59
C HIS A 159 -10.43 -2.36 13.59
N ASP A 160 -11.15 -1.26 13.71
CA ASP A 160 -10.76 -0.09 14.49
C ASP A 160 -11.20 -0.14 15.97
N VAL A 161 -11.29 -1.33 16.53
CA VAL A 161 -11.59 -1.53 17.96
C VAL A 161 -10.30 -1.80 18.70
N PRO A 162 -9.92 -0.97 19.70
CA PRO A 162 -8.64 -1.11 20.43
C PRO A 162 -8.46 -2.48 21.10
N GLU A 163 -9.56 -3.06 21.57
CA GLU A 163 -9.59 -4.36 22.25
C GLU A 163 -9.64 -5.54 21.27
N ALA A 164 -9.70 -5.28 19.95
CA ALA A 164 -9.70 -6.35 18.95
C ALA A 164 -8.46 -7.23 19.11
N HIS A 165 -8.67 -8.53 19.09
CA HIS A 165 -7.57 -9.49 19.13
C HIS A 165 -6.62 -9.29 17.96
N PHE A 166 -7.17 -8.99 16.78
CA PHE A 166 -6.44 -8.57 15.59
C PHE A 166 -6.94 -7.19 15.13
N PRO A 167 -6.32 -6.09 15.60
CA PRO A 167 -6.67 -4.73 15.16
C PRO A 167 -6.21 -4.49 13.72
N THR A 168 -6.59 -3.35 13.15
CA THR A 168 -6.22 -2.94 11.80
C THR A 168 -4.71 -3.09 11.55
N GLY A 169 -4.37 -3.66 10.41
CA GLY A 169 -2.99 -3.96 10.00
C GLY A 169 -2.47 -5.33 10.44
N SER A 170 -3.23 -6.09 11.26
CA SER A 170 -2.86 -7.46 11.64
C SER A 170 -2.98 -8.42 10.47
N LEU A 171 -2.10 -9.42 10.41
CA LEU A 171 -2.29 -10.60 9.58
C LEU A 171 -3.21 -11.58 10.34
N TYR A 172 -4.47 -11.58 9.96
CA TYR A 172 -5.55 -12.25 10.68
C TYR A 172 -5.25 -13.75 10.90
N PHE A 173 -5.46 -14.23 12.12
CA PHE A 173 -5.09 -15.56 12.63
C PHE A 173 -3.58 -15.90 12.63
N HIS A 174 -2.69 -15.02 12.17
CA HIS A 174 -1.26 -15.32 12.12
C HIS A 174 -0.44 -14.41 13.03
N LYS A 175 -0.58 -13.09 12.90
CA LYS A 175 0.23 -12.14 13.66
C LYS A 175 -0.53 -10.85 13.95
N ARG A 176 -0.59 -10.46 15.22
CA ARG A 176 -1.14 -9.19 15.64
C ARG A 176 -0.23 -8.05 15.21
N SER A 177 -0.81 -6.97 14.68
CA SER A 177 -0.08 -5.73 14.41
C SER A 177 0.21 -4.94 15.69
N ARG A 178 1.17 -4.04 15.62
CA ARG A 178 1.25 -2.93 16.57
C ARG A 178 0.01 -2.05 16.36
N TYR A 179 -0.73 -1.83 17.43
CA TYR A 179 -1.91 -0.98 17.36
C TYR A 179 -1.51 0.46 17.04
N LEU A 180 -2.20 1.05 16.05
CA LEU A 180 -2.21 2.47 15.79
C LEU A 180 -3.65 2.96 15.92
N HIS A 181 -3.84 4.08 16.59
CA HIS A 181 -5.15 4.73 16.63
C HIS A 181 -5.48 5.29 15.25
N ILE A 182 -6.58 4.82 14.67
CA ILE A 182 -7.13 5.33 13.41
C ILE A 182 -8.44 6.02 13.74
N GLU A 183 -8.53 7.31 13.43
CA GLU A 183 -9.76 8.05 13.65
C GLU A 183 -10.86 7.55 12.72
N PRO A 184 -12.09 7.28 13.22
CA PRO A 184 -13.22 6.91 12.38
C PRO A 184 -13.47 7.93 11.28
N GLU A 185 -13.86 7.46 10.10
CA GLU A 185 -14.19 8.26 8.93
C GLU A 185 -13.04 9.12 8.38
N LYS A 186 -11.82 8.96 8.87
CA LYS A 186 -10.62 9.59 8.30
C LYS A 186 -9.91 8.64 7.34
N TRP A 187 -9.38 9.22 6.28
CA TRP A 187 -8.55 8.48 5.33
C TRP A 187 -7.19 8.17 5.92
N PHE A 188 -6.78 6.93 5.85
CA PHE A 188 -5.41 6.50 6.11
C PHE A 188 -4.86 5.73 4.91
N LEU A 189 -3.56 5.73 4.75
CA LEU A 189 -2.85 4.98 3.72
C LEU A 189 -2.43 3.62 4.27
N LEU A 190 -2.93 2.54 3.69
CA LEU A 190 -2.42 1.20 3.92
C LEU A 190 -1.48 0.81 2.80
N GLN A 191 -0.31 0.30 3.18
CA GLN A 191 0.66 -0.30 2.27
C GLN A 191 0.95 -1.73 2.71
N LEU A 192 0.88 -2.66 1.78
CA LEU A 192 1.17 -4.08 1.96
C LEU A 192 2.21 -4.49 0.92
N ALA A 193 3.26 -5.17 1.32
CA ALA A 193 4.09 -5.92 0.39
C ALA A 193 4.10 -7.40 0.77
N ALA A 194 4.08 -8.24 -0.24
CA ALA A 194 4.28 -9.68 -0.12
C ALA A 194 5.33 -10.12 -1.15
N LYS A 195 6.40 -10.78 -0.67
CA LYS A 195 7.46 -11.32 -1.52
C LYS A 195 7.95 -12.65 -0.96
N GLY A 196 7.73 -13.73 -1.70
CA GLY A 196 7.97 -15.08 -1.20
C GLY A 196 7.22 -15.30 0.11
N LYS A 197 7.93 -15.70 1.16
CA LYS A 197 7.36 -15.96 2.50
C LYS A 197 7.25 -14.73 3.38
N HIS A 198 7.77 -13.58 2.93
CA HIS A 198 7.80 -12.35 3.70
C HIS A 198 6.64 -11.44 3.32
N CYS A 199 5.99 -10.81 4.32
CA CYS A 199 5.10 -9.68 4.12
C CYS A 199 5.31 -8.62 5.20
N TRP A 200 4.98 -7.37 4.84
CA TRP A 200 4.93 -6.27 5.78
C TRP A 200 3.74 -5.35 5.50
N VAL A 201 3.26 -4.72 6.55
CA VAL A 201 2.17 -3.75 6.49
C VAL A 201 2.61 -2.43 7.12
N ARG A 202 2.26 -1.33 6.45
CA ARG A 202 2.40 0.02 6.96
C ARG A 202 1.07 0.74 6.95
N ILE A 203 0.87 1.57 7.95
CA ILE A 203 -0.25 2.50 8.05
C ILE A 203 0.34 3.89 8.20
N ASP A 204 -0.01 4.81 7.29
CA ASP A 204 0.51 6.19 7.22
C ASP A 204 2.04 6.27 7.34
N GLY A 205 2.72 5.28 6.74
CA GLY A 205 4.17 5.18 6.70
C GLY A 205 4.82 4.49 7.89
N GLU A 206 4.08 4.18 8.94
CA GLU A 206 4.58 3.43 10.07
C GLU A 206 4.44 1.92 9.85
N THR A 207 5.52 1.16 10.00
CA THR A 207 5.47 -0.30 9.94
C THR A 207 4.76 -0.84 11.18
N VAL A 208 3.63 -1.50 10.96
CA VAL A 208 2.79 -2.07 12.03
C VAL A 208 2.90 -3.57 12.12
N LEU A 209 3.34 -4.22 11.03
CA LEU A 209 3.50 -5.67 10.96
C LEU A 209 4.62 -6.06 9.98
N GLU A 210 5.36 -7.08 10.37
CA GLU A 210 6.27 -7.86 9.52
C GLU A 210 6.10 -9.32 9.84
N HIS A 211 6.10 -10.18 8.82
CA HIS A 211 5.93 -11.64 8.99
C HIS A 211 6.71 -12.37 7.90
N ASP A 212 7.49 -13.38 8.28
CA ASP A 212 8.45 -14.09 7.42
C ASP A 212 8.07 -15.55 7.14
N GLU A 213 6.89 -16.00 7.60
CA GLU A 213 6.50 -17.40 7.59
C GLU A 213 5.20 -17.66 6.82
N LEU A 214 4.93 -16.89 5.74
CA LEU A 214 3.82 -17.21 4.85
C LEU A 214 4.02 -18.59 4.26
N LYS A 215 3.04 -19.49 4.44
CA LYS A 215 3.12 -20.87 3.99
C LYS A 215 2.75 -21.02 2.53
N ASP A 216 1.67 -20.35 2.11
CA ASP A 216 1.21 -20.33 0.71
C ASP A 216 1.78 -19.10 0.01
N VAL A 217 2.58 -19.37 -1.03
CA VAL A 217 3.25 -18.34 -1.84
C VAL A 217 2.78 -18.34 -3.29
N GLU A 218 1.73 -19.11 -3.61
CA GLU A 218 1.17 -19.16 -4.95
C GLU A 218 0.45 -17.86 -5.31
N PRO A 219 0.36 -17.51 -6.61
CA PRO A 219 -0.42 -16.37 -7.06
C PRO A 219 -1.89 -16.51 -6.64
N GLY A 220 -2.49 -15.40 -6.25
CA GLY A 220 -3.90 -15.35 -5.92
C GLY A 220 -4.48 -13.95 -6.12
N HIS A 221 -5.77 -13.85 -5.89
CA HIS A 221 -6.52 -12.61 -6.01
C HIS A 221 -6.17 -11.64 -4.87
N ILE A 222 -6.33 -10.35 -5.13
CA ILE A 222 -6.49 -9.32 -4.10
C ILE A 222 -7.99 -9.17 -3.87
N GLU A 223 -8.43 -9.23 -2.59
CA GLU A 223 -9.83 -9.02 -2.28
C GLU A 223 -10.03 -7.85 -1.30
N LEU A 224 -11.16 -7.18 -1.43
CA LEU A 224 -11.64 -6.17 -0.49
C LEU A 224 -12.90 -6.73 0.18
N GLN A 225 -12.93 -6.70 1.52
CA GLN A 225 -14.02 -7.25 2.30
C GLN A 225 -14.78 -6.15 3.04
N ALA A 226 -16.12 -6.26 3.05
CA ALA A 226 -16.99 -5.68 4.06
C ALA A 226 -17.59 -6.81 4.90
N HIS A 227 -17.66 -6.64 6.22
CA HIS A 227 -18.06 -7.72 7.14
C HIS A 227 -19.40 -7.50 7.83
N GLN A 228 -19.94 -6.30 7.79
CA GLN A 228 -21.17 -5.96 8.50
C GLN A 228 -21.95 -4.85 7.79
N ALA A 229 -23.25 -5.03 7.61
CA ALA A 229 -24.15 -3.99 7.10
C ALA A 229 -24.19 -2.77 8.03
N GLY A 230 -24.12 -1.57 7.44
CA GLY A 230 -24.08 -0.30 8.16
C GLY A 230 -22.69 0.05 8.78
N ARG A 231 -21.71 -0.82 8.62
CA ARG A 231 -20.31 -0.60 9.02
C ARG A 231 -19.44 -0.50 7.76
N TRP A 232 -19.80 0.43 6.90
CA TRP A 232 -19.20 0.60 5.58
C TRP A 232 -17.67 0.87 5.64
N LEU A 233 -17.01 0.44 4.59
CA LEU A 233 -15.63 0.76 4.26
C LEU A 233 -15.59 1.46 2.90
N GLU A 234 -14.67 2.37 2.74
CA GLU A 234 -14.40 3.05 1.46
C GLU A 234 -12.93 2.91 1.10
N PHE A 235 -12.71 2.70 -0.19
CA PHE A 235 -11.41 2.47 -0.79
C PHE A 235 -11.20 3.44 -1.95
N LYS A 236 -9.99 3.97 -2.10
CA LYS A 236 -9.60 4.75 -3.27
C LYS A 236 -8.12 4.58 -3.61
N GLN A 237 -7.75 4.87 -4.86
CA GLN A 237 -6.38 4.78 -5.34
C GLN A 237 -5.77 3.41 -5.00
N VAL A 238 -6.48 2.34 -5.35
CA VAL A 238 -5.99 0.96 -5.16
C VAL A 238 -4.97 0.70 -6.26
N LEU A 239 -3.71 0.75 -5.90
CA LEU A 239 -2.57 0.63 -6.80
C LEU A 239 -1.74 -0.58 -6.41
N LEU A 240 -1.33 -1.38 -7.38
CA LEU A 240 -0.48 -2.54 -7.18
C LEU A 240 0.73 -2.46 -8.11
N ARG A 241 1.87 -2.90 -7.62
CA ARG A 241 3.10 -3.06 -8.39
C ARG A 241 3.63 -4.47 -8.20
N PRO A 242 3.74 -5.31 -9.24
CA PRO A 242 4.45 -6.57 -9.18
C PRO A 242 5.92 -6.36 -8.77
N LEU A 243 6.51 -7.34 -8.05
CA LEU A 243 7.90 -7.31 -7.58
C LEU A 243 8.76 -8.34 -8.29
#